data_95b96da0ee62b921c9ddcd6cef03ae6f
#
_entry.id   95b96da0ee62b921c9ddcd6cef03ae6f
#
_cell.length_a   1.000
_cell.length_b   1.000
_cell.length_c   1.000
_cell.angle_alpha   90.00
_cell.angle_beta   90.00
_cell.angle_gamma   90.00
#
_symmetry.space_group_name_H-M   'P 1'
#
loop_
_entity.id
_entity.type
_entity.pdbx_description
1 polymer ?
#
loop_
_entity_poly.entity_id
_entity_poly.type
_entity_poly.pdbx_seq_one_letter_code
_entity_poly.pdbx_strand_id
1 'polypeptide(L)'
;INHGGNIGSDVFYSGTVSAAIEGVLCGVPAVALSIGTSAPTTEMFENCAAIVSQLCETAIPDMDKLTVLNINYPPLPPAEIKGIKITKLGPREYAEKFELMENPKGQKYYWYCGDMAVYNGLPDDYDVMAQQDGYVSVTPLQLDLTNHDLREKVAGWKLSV
;
A
#
# COMPACT_ATOMS: atom_id res chain seq x y z
N ILE A 1 -11.07 4.11 -7.19
CA ILE A 1 -10.44 2.83 -6.83
C ILE A 1 -9.32 2.58 -7.82
N ASN A 2 -8.10 2.42 -7.33
CA ASN A 2 -6.91 2.20 -8.14
C ASN A 2 -6.79 0.75 -8.62
N HIS A 3 -6.25 0.55 -9.81
CA HIS A 3 -5.85 -0.77 -10.33
C HIS A 3 -4.39 -1.04 -9.93
N GLY A 4 -4.13 -2.20 -9.37
CA GLY A 4 -2.85 -2.55 -8.77
C GLY A 4 -2.78 -2.19 -7.29
N GLY A 5 -2.28 -3.12 -6.46
CA GLY A 5 -2.15 -2.94 -5.03
C GLY A 5 -1.07 -1.93 -4.65
N ASN A 6 -1.29 -1.24 -3.54
CA ASN A 6 -0.32 -0.34 -2.92
C ASN A 6 -0.07 -0.83 -1.48
N ILE A 7 0.77 -1.86 -1.35
CA ILE A 7 1.04 -2.57 -0.10
C ILE A 7 2.53 -2.53 0.27
N GLY A 8 2.82 -2.72 1.53
CA GLY A 8 4.18 -2.69 2.04
C GLY A 8 4.92 -1.39 1.69
N SER A 9 6.21 -1.48 1.42
CA SER A 9 7.04 -0.32 1.06
C SER A 9 6.67 0.35 -0.27
N ASP A 10 5.81 -0.26 -1.10
CA ASP A 10 5.35 0.36 -2.35
C ASP A 10 4.53 1.63 -2.11
N VAL A 11 3.97 1.83 -0.91
CA VAL A 11 3.26 3.06 -0.53
C VAL A 11 4.10 4.32 -0.74
N PHE A 12 5.43 4.23 -0.57
CA PHE A 12 6.35 5.36 -0.77
C PHE A 12 6.50 5.79 -2.24
N TYR A 13 6.12 4.94 -3.17
CA TYR A 13 6.18 5.20 -4.62
C TYR A 13 4.80 5.35 -5.25
N SER A 14 3.74 5.26 -4.43
CA SER A 14 2.35 5.22 -4.90
C SER A 14 1.78 6.61 -5.12
N GLY A 15 1.36 6.90 -6.35
CA GLY A 15 0.58 8.10 -6.66
C GLY A 15 -0.80 8.09 -6.00
N THR A 16 -1.41 6.92 -5.83
CA THR A 16 -2.71 6.75 -5.15
C THR A 16 -2.62 7.13 -3.68
N VAL A 17 -1.60 6.61 -2.98
CA VAL A 17 -1.37 6.94 -1.57
C VAL A 17 -0.96 8.41 -1.42
N SER A 18 -0.11 8.92 -2.32
CA SER A 18 0.30 10.34 -2.33
C SER A 18 -0.88 11.29 -2.51
N ALA A 19 -1.86 10.94 -3.36
CA ALA A 19 -3.07 11.74 -3.54
C ALA A 19 -3.93 11.77 -2.26
N ALA A 20 -4.03 10.66 -1.54
CA ALA A 20 -4.71 10.62 -0.25
C ALA A 20 -3.96 11.43 0.82
N ILE A 21 -2.62 11.36 0.84
CA ILE A 21 -1.77 12.17 1.70
C ILE A 21 -2.03 13.66 1.45
N GLU A 22 -2.06 14.10 0.20
CA GLU A 22 -2.35 15.50 -0.16
C GLU A 22 -3.73 15.94 0.35
N GLY A 23 -4.74 15.07 0.24
CA GLY A 23 -6.08 15.34 0.83
C GLY A 23 -6.00 15.61 2.33
N VAL A 24 -5.27 14.80 3.07
CA VAL A 24 -5.08 14.96 4.51
C VAL A 24 -4.30 16.24 4.84
N LEU A 25 -3.27 16.57 4.07
CA LEU A 25 -2.50 17.82 4.24
C LEU A 25 -3.38 19.06 3.97
N CYS A 26 -4.38 18.95 3.10
CA CYS A 26 -5.41 19.96 2.88
C CYS A 26 -6.52 19.97 3.95
N GLY A 27 -6.41 19.13 4.99
CA GLY A 27 -7.37 19.08 6.09
C GLY A 27 -8.63 18.24 5.82
N VAL A 28 -8.61 17.41 4.78
CA VAL A 28 -9.71 16.52 4.41
C VAL A 28 -9.34 15.07 4.76
N PRO A 29 -10.16 14.35 5.56
CA PRO A 29 -9.95 12.92 5.77
C PRO A 29 -9.88 12.17 4.44
N ALA A 30 -8.89 11.30 4.28
CA ALA A 30 -8.67 10.63 3.01
C ALA A 30 -8.37 9.14 3.16
N VAL A 31 -8.80 8.39 2.15
CA VAL A 31 -8.62 6.94 2.05
C VAL A 31 -7.96 6.64 0.70
N ALA A 32 -6.87 5.90 0.72
CA ALA A 32 -6.28 5.31 -0.48
C ALA A 32 -6.87 3.92 -0.71
N LEU A 33 -7.50 3.70 -1.86
CA LEU A 33 -8.20 2.46 -2.16
C LEU A 33 -7.70 1.81 -3.43
N SER A 34 -7.28 0.56 -3.33
CA SER A 34 -6.68 -0.21 -4.43
C SER A 34 -7.24 -1.63 -4.52
N ILE A 35 -7.31 -2.16 -5.74
CA ILE A 35 -7.57 -3.59 -6.00
C ILE A 35 -6.27 -4.21 -6.50
N GLY A 36 -5.84 -5.32 -5.93
CA GLY A 36 -4.53 -5.98 -6.14
C GLY A 36 -4.30 -6.58 -7.53
N THR A 37 -5.02 -6.12 -8.55
CA THR A 37 -4.87 -6.58 -9.94
C THR A 37 -4.95 -5.43 -10.93
N SER A 38 -4.27 -5.58 -12.07
CA SER A 38 -4.36 -4.64 -13.19
C SER A 38 -5.62 -4.84 -14.06
N ALA A 39 -6.39 -5.91 -13.85
CA ALA A 39 -7.58 -6.24 -14.61
C ALA A 39 -8.76 -6.62 -13.68
N PRO A 40 -9.24 -5.70 -12.83
CA PRO A 40 -10.36 -5.97 -11.94
C PRO A 40 -11.67 -6.09 -12.73
N THR A 41 -12.56 -6.96 -12.25
CA THR A 41 -13.93 -7.09 -12.78
C THR A 41 -14.86 -6.04 -12.18
N THR A 42 -15.99 -5.78 -12.82
CA THR A 42 -17.05 -4.89 -12.29
C THR A 42 -17.51 -5.36 -10.91
N GLU A 43 -17.71 -6.66 -10.72
CA GLU A 43 -18.13 -7.25 -9.45
C GLU A 43 -17.11 -6.98 -8.32
N MET A 44 -15.80 -7.07 -8.62
CA MET A 44 -14.76 -6.71 -7.65
C MET A 44 -14.83 -5.21 -7.26
N PHE A 45 -15.09 -4.32 -8.22
CA PHE A 45 -15.28 -2.90 -7.95
C PHE A 45 -16.48 -2.63 -7.06
N GLU A 46 -17.61 -3.24 -7.36
CA GLU A 46 -18.86 -3.08 -6.61
C GLU A 46 -18.70 -3.56 -5.17
N ASN A 47 -18.13 -4.77 -4.99
CA ASN A 47 -17.88 -5.31 -3.65
C ASN A 47 -16.86 -4.47 -2.86
N CYS A 48 -15.77 -4.07 -3.50
CA CYS A 48 -14.76 -3.20 -2.90
C CYS A 48 -15.37 -1.85 -2.46
N ALA A 49 -16.19 -1.24 -3.31
CA ALA A 49 -16.87 0.03 -3.00
C ALA A 49 -17.84 -0.13 -1.82
N ALA A 50 -18.60 -1.21 -1.76
CA ALA A 50 -19.54 -1.49 -0.67
C ALA A 50 -18.81 -1.65 0.69
N ILE A 51 -17.72 -2.44 0.71
CA ILE A 51 -16.90 -2.63 1.92
C ILE A 51 -16.31 -1.30 2.39
N VAL A 52 -15.76 -0.51 1.47
CA VAL A 52 -15.11 0.76 1.84
C VAL A 52 -16.11 1.82 2.26
N SER A 53 -17.29 1.87 1.63
CA SER A 53 -18.35 2.79 2.08
C SER A 53 -18.71 2.54 3.55
N GLN A 54 -18.91 1.28 3.92
CA GLN A 54 -19.20 0.90 5.30
C GLN A 54 -18.02 1.22 6.25
N LEU A 55 -16.78 0.98 5.83
CA LEU A 55 -15.60 1.34 6.62
C LEU A 55 -15.48 2.84 6.83
N CYS A 56 -15.73 3.64 5.79
CA CYS A 56 -15.63 5.10 5.86
C CYS A 56 -16.67 5.70 6.81
N GLU A 57 -17.89 5.18 6.85
CA GLU A 57 -18.94 5.64 7.80
C GLU A 57 -18.49 5.52 9.26
N THR A 58 -17.72 4.48 9.58
CA THR A 58 -17.21 4.22 10.93
C THR A 58 -15.86 4.91 11.18
N ALA A 59 -14.95 4.85 10.23
CA ALA A 59 -13.56 5.24 10.43
C ALA A 59 -13.33 6.75 10.33
N ILE A 60 -13.99 7.43 9.38
CA ILE A 60 -13.74 8.86 9.15
C ILE A 60 -13.94 9.73 10.40
N PRO A 61 -14.98 9.52 11.23
CA PRO A 61 -15.16 10.30 12.46
C PRO A 61 -14.03 10.14 13.49
N ASP A 62 -13.35 8.99 13.48
CA ASP A 62 -12.31 8.62 14.44
C ASP A 62 -10.88 8.84 13.90
N MET A 63 -10.75 9.26 12.64
CA MET A 63 -9.44 9.46 12.02
C MET A 63 -8.74 10.71 12.57
N ASP A 64 -7.48 10.52 12.98
CA ASP A 64 -6.59 11.63 13.29
C ASP A 64 -6.28 12.47 12.04
N LYS A 65 -6.04 13.78 12.27
CA LYS A 65 -5.82 14.77 11.19
C LYS A 65 -4.64 14.47 10.25
N LEU A 66 -3.71 13.61 10.65
CA LEU A 66 -2.51 13.27 9.86
C LEU A 66 -2.46 11.78 9.55
N THR A 67 -3.63 11.14 9.40
CA THR A 67 -3.74 9.72 9.10
C THR A 67 -4.45 9.49 7.77
N VAL A 68 -3.91 8.59 6.96
CA VAL A 68 -4.55 8.05 5.75
C VAL A 68 -4.89 6.58 6.02
N LEU A 69 -6.08 6.14 5.68
CA LEU A 69 -6.36 4.70 5.59
C LEU A 69 -5.96 4.18 4.22
N ASN A 70 -4.99 3.28 4.18
CA ASN A 70 -4.60 2.57 2.97
C ASN A 70 -5.32 1.23 2.94
N ILE A 71 -6.25 1.07 2.00
CA ILE A 71 -7.09 -0.11 1.87
C ILE A 71 -6.75 -0.83 0.58
N ASN A 72 -6.46 -2.10 0.68
CA ASN A 72 -6.21 -2.95 -0.48
C ASN A 72 -7.16 -4.15 -0.49
N TYR A 73 -7.84 -4.31 -1.60
CA TYR A 73 -8.72 -5.44 -1.89
C TYR A 73 -7.92 -6.51 -2.65
N PRO A 74 -7.91 -7.78 -2.20
CA PRO A 74 -7.13 -8.84 -2.87
C PRO A 74 -7.69 -9.15 -4.26
N PRO A 75 -6.88 -9.70 -5.18
CA PRO A 75 -7.27 -9.99 -6.56
C PRO A 75 -8.14 -11.27 -6.66
N LEU A 76 -9.21 -11.33 -5.87
CA LEU A 76 -10.08 -12.48 -5.75
C LEU A 76 -11.54 -12.11 -6.02
N PRO A 77 -12.36 -13.06 -6.52
CA PRO A 77 -13.80 -12.87 -6.59
C PRO A 77 -14.41 -12.57 -5.21
N PRO A 78 -15.51 -11.81 -5.13
CA PRO A 78 -16.14 -11.44 -3.86
C PRO A 78 -16.44 -12.64 -2.94
N ALA A 79 -16.85 -13.77 -3.50
CA ALA A 79 -17.16 -14.99 -2.74
C ALA A 79 -15.94 -15.64 -2.05
N GLU A 80 -14.73 -15.30 -2.48
CA GLU A 80 -13.48 -15.82 -1.95
C GLU A 80 -12.81 -14.86 -0.94
N ILE A 81 -13.38 -13.68 -0.73
CA ILE A 81 -12.91 -12.72 0.26
C ILE A 81 -13.24 -13.23 1.65
N LYS A 82 -12.19 -13.44 2.46
CA LYS A 82 -12.32 -14.02 3.80
C LYS A 82 -12.69 -13.02 4.90
N GLY A 83 -12.66 -11.72 4.58
CA GLY A 83 -12.97 -10.65 5.52
C GLY A 83 -11.96 -9.50 5.47
N ILE A 84 -11.88 -8.73 6.53
CA ILE A 84 -11.04 -7.55 6.67
C ILE A 84 -10.00 -7.80 7.77
N LYS A 85 -8.74 -7.41 7.53
CA LYS A 85 -7.68 -7.38 8.54
C LYS A 85 -7.16 -5.96 8.72
N ILE A 86 -7.00 -5.54 9.97
CA ILE A 86 -6.24 -4.33 10.30
C ILE A 86 -4.78 -4.71 10.30
N THR A 87 -3.98 -3.99 9.54
CA THR A 87 -2.63 -4.39 9.19
C THR A 87 -1.62 -3.28 9.41
N LYS A 88 -0.35 -3.64 9.34
CA LYS A 88 0.79 -2.74 9.20
C LYS A 88 1.49 -3.00 7.88
N LEU A 89 2.30 -2.05 7.42
CA LEU A 89 3.10 -2.21 6.20
C LEU A 89 4.08 -3.37 6.34
N GLY A 90 4.03 -4.29 5.38
CA GLY A 90 4.98 -5.38 5.27
C GLY A 90 6.22 -5.02 4.45
N PRO A 91 7.24 -5.88 4.44
CA PRO A 91 8.32 -5.78 3.47
C PRO A 91 7.76 -5.97 2.05
N ARG A 92 8.36 -5.30 1.07
CA ARG A 92 8.04 -5.49 -0.33
C ARG A 92 9.33 -5.84 -1.06
N GLU A 93 9.43 -7.08 -1.48
CA GLU A 93 10.57 -7.59 -2.20
C GLU A 93 10.14 -8.00 -3.61
N TYR A 94 10.97 -7.65 -4.58
CA TYR A 94 10.81 -8.08 -5.96
C TYR A 94 11.99 -8.99 -6.31
N ALA A 95 11.72 -10.05 -7.05
CA ALA A 95 12.78 -10.81 -7.67
C ALA A 95 13.36 -9.96 -8.80
N GLU A 96 14.34 -9.11 -8.45
CA GLU A 96 14.96 -8.18 -9.38
C GLU A 96 15.57 -8.95 -10.56
N LYS A 97 15.02 -8.72 -11.73
CA LYS A 97 15.51 -9.30 -12.97
C LYS A 97 15.61 -8.22 -14.03
N PHE A 98 16.79 -8.10 -14.63
CA PHE A 98 17.02 -7.22 -15.76
C PHE A 98 17.22 -8.06 -17.01
N GLU A 99 16.44 -7.83 -18.04
CA GLU A 99 16.61 -8.44 -19.34
C GLU A 99 17.18 -7.43 -20.33
N LEU A 100 18.29 -7.81 -20.99
CA LEU A 100 18.88 -7.01 -22.06
C LEU A 100 18.00 -7.13 -23.30
N MET A 101 17.50 -6.01 -23.77
CA MET A 101 16.67 -5.92 -24.97
C MET A 101 17.29 -4.96 -25.98
N GLU A 102 16.85 -5.06 -27.24
CA GLU A 102 17.25 -4.17 -28.31
C GLU A 102 16.01 -3.63 -29.02
N ASN A 103 15.97 -2.32 -29.24
CA ASN A 103 14.88 -1.70 -29.98
C ASN A 103 15.10 -1.85 -31.51
N PRO A 104 14.08 -1.54 -32.35
CA PRO A 104 14.21 -1.66 -33.82
C PRO A 104 15.30 -0.80 -34.46
N LYS A 105 15.93 0.12 -33.72
CA LYS A 105 17.05 0.97 -34.16
C LYS A 105 18.43 0.41 -33.73
N GLY A 106 18.47 -0.77 -33.12
CA GLY A 106 19.71 -1.39 -32.64
C GLY A 106 20.22 -0.83 -31.32
N GLN A 107 19.43 -0.04 -30.59
CA GLN A 107 19.82 0.49 -29.28
C GLN A 107 19.48 -0.51 -28.18
N LYS A 108 20.48 -0.84 -27.37
CA LYS A 108 20.34 -1.75 -26.24
C LYS A 108 19.81 -1.00 -25.02
N TYR A 109 18.89 -1.65 -24.29
CA TYR A 109 18.36 -1.18 -23.01
C TYR A 109 18.08 -2.36 -22.09
N TYR A 110 18.06 -2.10 -20.78
CA TYR A 110 17.67 -3.11 -19.82
C TYR A 110 16.21 -2.94 -19.47
N TRP A 111 15.45 -4.00 -19.66
CA TRP A 111 14.06 -4.07 -19.19
C TRP A 111 14.08 -4.58 -17.76
N TYR A 112 13.58 -3.75 -16.83
CA TYR A 112 13.38 -4.18 -15.47
C TYR A 112 12.12 -5.04 -15.40
N CYS A 113 12.29 -6.30 -15.04
CA CYS A 113 11.23 -7.28 -14.88
C CYS A 113 11.51 -8.10 -13.62
N GLY A 114 10.46 -8.67 -13.06
CA GLY A 114 10.54 -9.49 -11.87
C GLY A 114 9.15 -9.64 -11.28
N ASP A 115 8.89 -10.82 -10.78
CA ASP A 115 7.65 -11.10 -10.07
C ASP A 115 7.78 -10.66 -8.61
N MET A 116 6.65 -10.37 -8.00
CA MET A 116 6.59 -10.13 -6.56
C MET A 116 7.00 -11.39 -5.80
N ALA A 117 7.80 -11.21 -4.76
CA ALA A 117 8.13 -12.30 -3.86
C ALA A 117 6.86 -12.85 -3.20
N VAL A 118 6.78 -14.17 -3.10
CA VAL A 118 5.79 -14.83 -2.25
C VAL A 118 6.37 -14.92 -0.85
N TYR A 119 5.66 -14.33 0.10
CA TYR A 119 6.12 -14.30 1.50
C TYR A 119 5.70 -15.56 2.24
N ASN A 120 6.65 -16.14 2.99
CA ASN A 120 6.40 -17.26 3.85
C ASN A 120 6.93 -16.96 5.26
N GLY A 121 6.11 -17.25 6.27
CA GLY A 121 6.53 -17.13 7.67
C GLY A 121 6.61 -15.71 8.23
N LEU A 122 6.06 -14.72 7.51
CA LEU A 122 5.86 -13.39 8.08
C LEU A 122 4.65 -13.38 9.02
N PRO A 123 4.62 -12.50 10.03
CA PRO A 123 3.44 -12.25 10.84
C PRO A 123 2.20 -11.94 9.99
N ASP A 124 1.05 -12.45 10.41
CA ASP A 124 -0.22 -12.34 9.68
C ASP A 124 -0.87 -10.96 9.74
N ASP A 125 -0.30 -10.05 10.55
CA ASP A 125 -0.68 -8.63 10.67
C ASP A 125 -0.03 -7.73 9.62
N TYR A 126 0.78 -8.27 8.71
CA TYR A 126 1.29 -7.52 7.56
C TYR A 126 0.26 -7.47 6.42
N ASP A 127 0.17 -6.32 5.75
CA ASP A 127 -0.73 -6.10 4.63
C ASP A 127 -0.45 -7.04 3.45
N VAL A 128 0.81 -7.35 3.18
CA VAL A 128 1.24 -8.32 2.17
C VAL A 128 0.70 -9.72 2.47
N MET A 129 0.69 -10.13 3.75
CA MET A 129 0.15 -11.43 4.17
C MET A 129 -1.37 -11.44 4.09
N ALA A 130 -2.03 -10.37 4.54
CA ALA A 130 -3.49 -10.24 4.43
C ALA A 130 -3.95 -10.40 2.97
N GLN A 131 -3.27 -9.74 2.03
CA GLN A 131 -3.57 -9.85 0.60
C GLN A 131 -3.35 -11.27 0.07
N GLN A 132 -2.22 -11.89 0.42
CA GLN A 132 -1.89 -13.26 0.01
C GLN A 132 -2.91 -14.27 0.56
N ASP A 133 -3.40 -14.05 1.77
CA ASP A 133 -4.37 -14.91 2.44
C ASP A 133 -5.83 -14.66 2.03
N GLY A 134 -6.10 -13.66 1.18
CA GLY A 134 -7.43 -13.35 0.67
C GLY A 134 -8.27 -12.45 1.59
N TYR A 135 -7.63 -11.61 2.40
CA TYR A 135 -8.30 -10.59 3.21
C TYR A 135 -8.11 -9.19 2.61
N VAL A 136 -9.12 -8.36 2.76
CA VAL A 136 -8.97 -6.91 2.56
C VAL A 136 -8.08 -6.38 3.67
N SER A 137 -6.97 -5.75 3.31
CA SER A 137 -6.08 -5.11 4.28
C SER A 137 -6.48 -3.66 4.50
N VAL A 138 -6.48 -3.22 5.75
CA VAL A 138 -6.70 -1.84 6.17
C VAL A 138 -5.50 -1.42 7.02
N THR A 139 -4.66 -0.58 6.47
CA THR A 139 -3.42 -0.10 7.11
C THR A 139 -3.53 1.39 7.40
N PRO A 140 -3.62 1.81 8.67
CA PRO A 140 -3.50 3.22 9.02
C PRO A 140 -2.07 3.71 8.77
N LEU A 141 -1.93 4.76 7.97
CA LEU A 141 -0.64 5.40 7.66
C LEU A 141 -0.57 6.75 8.38
N GLN A 142 0.45 6.92 9.19
CA GLN A 142 0.76 8.18 9.85
C GLN A 142 1.73 8.99 9.00
N LEU A 143 1.50 10.29 8.87
CA LEU A 143 2.33 11.16 8.02
C LEU A 143 3.58 11.68 8.71
N ASP A 144 3.69 11.58 10.03
CA ASP A 144 4.92 11.92 10.72
C ASP A 144 5.96 10.79 10.55
N LEU A 145 6.91 11.01 9.63
CA LEU A 145 8.02 10.11 9.35
C LEU A 145 9.22 10.33 10.28
N THR A 146 9.11 11.23 11.27
CA THR A 146 10.18 11.50 12.21
C THR A 146 10.45 10.29 13.11
N ASN A 147 11.65 9.77 13.09
CA ASN A 147 12.07 8.77 14.09
C ASN A 147 12.37 9.50 15.41
N HIS A 148 11.37 9.62 16.28
CA HIS A 148 11.46 10.37 17.53
C HIS A 148 12.52 9.80 18.47
N ASP A 149 12.66 8.47 18.55
CA ASP A 149 13.68 7.82 19.40
C ASP A 149 15.11 8.12 18.91
N LEU A 150 15.30 8.08 17.59
CA LEU A 150 16.61 8.40 17.00
C LEU A 150 16.91 9.90 17.12
N ARG A 151 15.90 10.77 16.97
CA ARG A 151 16.02 12.22 17.13
C ARG A 151 16.59 12.58 18.51
N GLU A 152 16.12 11.95 19.58
CA GLU A 152 16.64 12.16 20.93
C GLU A 152 18.11 11.74 21.06
N LYS A 153 18.47 10.61 20.46
CA LYS A 153 19.88 10.14 20.42
C LYS A 153 20.77 11.12 19.66
N VAL A 154 20.33 11.56 18.48
CA VAL A 154 21.07 12.52 17.63
C VAL A 154 21.26 13.86 18.34
N ALA A 155 20.27 14.34 19.11
CA ALA A 155 20.39 15.57 19.90
C ALA A 155 21.51 15.51 20.95
N GLY A 156 21.88 14.32 21.39
CA GLY A 156 23.02 14.10 22.31
C GLY A 156 24.40 14.02 21.64
N TRP A 157 24.47 14.02 20.30
CA TRP A 157 25.73 13.93 19.58
C TRP A 157 26.49 15.28 19.62
N LYS A 158 27.80 15.22 19.77
CA LYS A 158 28.68 16.42 19.67
C LYS A 158 28.89 16.70 18.19
N LEU A 159 27.98 17.45 17.58
CA LEU A 159 28.11 17.90 16.21
C LEU A 159 28.81 19.28 16.20
N SER A 160 29.83 19.42 15.36
CA SER A 160 30.50 20.70 15.10
C SER A 160 30.35 21.07 13.63
N VAL A 161 30.16 22.37 13.36
CA VAL A 161 30.16 22.96 12.02
C VAL A 161 31.51 23.54 11.74
#